data_1e5287e0dc92f7cec1656cc893b9548f
#
_entry.id   1e5287e0dc92f7cec1656cc893b9548f
#
_cell.length_a   1.000
_cell.length_b   1.000
_cell.length_c   1.000
_cell.angle_alpha   90.00
_cell.angle_beta   90.00
_cell.angle_gamma   90.00
#
_symmetry.space_group_name_H-M   'P 1'
#
loop_
_entity.id
_entity.type
_entity.pdbx_description
1 polymer ?
#
loop_
_entity_poly.entity_id
_entity_poly.type
_entity_poly.pdbx_seq_one_letter_code
_entity_poly.pdbx_strand_id
1 'polypeptide(L)'
;MATNKHWLVLLLLALPVCAKELAIGGQWQLDSKQAGSGSSDSTQFWVGYERETQVGLIFADGQSAGVALPLYAKSFVALGVSPMEVIDRTRFSALWRLGWQLDDDHQLTLGQLYDVSGRYGQLWYMEHSLPLPAGLSLNLWLTRGSQAHMAAYGANEGLRDWGLTLERSWCWQQWRLGTELGAKQWLIKEHDWQPVINLTLSYHFGK
;
A
#
# COMPACT_ATOMS: atom_id res chain seq x y z
N MET A 1 17.29 -18.73 -8.08
CA MET A 1 16.31 -19.46 -7.25
C MET A 1 14.94 -18.84 -7.52
N ALA A 2 14.07 -19.55 -8.23
CA ALA A 2 12.73 -19.07 -8.57
C ALA A 2 11.86 -19.15 -7.32
N THR A 3 11.49 -18.00 -6.78
CA THR A 3 10.55 -17.91 -5.67
C THR A 3 9.15 -18.24 -6.16
N ASN A 4 8.55 -19.25 -5.54
CA ASN A 4 7.21 -19.75 -5.81
C ASN A 4 6.14 -18.64 -5.65
N LYS A 5 5.86 -17.92 -6.72
CA LYS A 5 4.73 -16.97 -6.83
C LYS A 5 3.36 -17.68 -6.93
N HIS A 6 3.34 -19.00 -6.94
CA HIS A 6 2.12 -19.78 -7.22
C HIS A 6 1.19 -20.01 -6.02
N TRP A 7 1.65 -19.80 -4.79
CA TRP A 7 0.83 -20.03 -3.59
C TRP A 7 -0.29 -19.00 -3.39
N LEU A 8 -0.04 -17.75 -3.81
CA LEU A 8 -1.08 -16.70 -3.72
C LEU A 8 -2.24 -16.97 -4.68
N VAL A 9 -1.94 -17.49 -5.87
CA VAL A 9 -2.95 -17.87 -6.87
C VAL A 9 -3.79 -19.06 -6.40
N LEU A 10 -3.19 -20.05 -5.73
CA LEU A 10 -3.88 -21.22 -5.19
C LEU A 10 -4.78 -20.86 -3.99
N LEU A 11 -4.39 -19.90 -3.15
CA LEU A 11 -5.23 -19.41 -2.07
C LEU A 11 -6.46 -18.66 -2.60
N LEU A 12 -6.32 -17.91 -3.69
CA LEU A 12 -7.41 -17.20 -4.35
C LEU A 12 -8.40 -18.15 -5.05
N LEU A 13 -7.93 -19.28 -5.57
CA LEU A 13 -8.78 -20.30 -6.22
C LEU A 13 -9.60 -21.15 -5.23
N ALA A 14 -9.21 -21.19 -3.96
CA ALA A 14 -9.90 -21.95 -2.92
C ALA A 14 -11.00 -21.14 -2.20
N LEU A 15 -11.14 -19.84 -2.49
CA LEU A 15 -12.16 -19.00 -1.86
C LEU A 15 -13.51 -19.16 -2.58
N PRO A 16 -14.62 -19.40 -1.85
CA PRO A 16 -15.92 -19.57 -2.49
C PRO A 16 -16.34 -18.28 -3.22
N VAL A 17 -16.92 -18.45 -4.40
CA VAL A 17 -17.29 -17.41 -5.39
C VAL A 17 -18.44 -16.50 -4.92
N CYS A 18 -18.42 -16.05 -3.68
CA CYS A 18 -19.38 -15.07 -3.15
C CYS A 18 -18.67 -13.76 -2.76
N ALA A 19 -17.69 -13.33 -3.56
CA ALA A 19 -17.02 -12.06 -3.35
C ALA A 19 -17.95 -10.90 -3.71
N LYS A 20 -18.03 -9.90 -2.86
CA LYS A 20 -18.78 -8.68 -3.14
C LYS A 20 -18.07 -7.84 -4.20
N GLU A 21 -16.75 -7.90 -4.23
CA GLU A 21 -15.91 -7.33 -5.27
C GLU A 21 -14.70 -8.23 -5.54
N LEU A 22 -14.53 -8.59 -6.79
CA LEU A 22 -13.31 -9.15 -7.33
C LEU A 22 -12.80 -8.18 -8.39
N ALA A 23 -11.54 -7.80 -8.31
CA ALA A 23 -10.91 -6.93 -9.30
C ALA A 23 -9.59 -7.52 -9.77
N ILE A 24 -9.27 -7.27 -11.02
CA ILE A 24 -7.93 -7.50 -11.57
C ILE A 24 -7.41 -6.19 -12.12
N GLY A 25 -6.12 -5.94 -11.96
CA GLY A 25 -5.55 -4.70 -12.47
C GLY A 25 -4.07 -4.79 -12.75
N GLY A 26 -3.58 -3.77 -13.41
CA GLY A 26 -2.18 -3.49 -13.60
C GLY A 26 -1.86 -2.08 -13.09
N GLN A 27 -0.71 -1.93 -12.51
CA GLN A 27 -0.16 -0.65 -12.07
C GLN A 27 1.19 -0.46 -12.73
N TRP A 28 1.39 0.68 -13.34
CA TRP A 28 2.68 1.17 -13.74
C TRP A 28 3.10 2.29 -12.78
N GLN A 29 4.30 2.16 -12.24
CA GLN A 29 4.86 3.09 -11.28
C GLN A 29 6.23 3.53 -11.75
N LEU A 30 6.44 4.83 -11.82
CA LEU A 30 7.75 5.45 -11.90
C LEU A 30 8.16 5.83 -10.48
N ASP A 31 9.09 5.09 -9.92
CA ASP A 31 9.72 5.41 -8.65
C ASP A 31 11.21 5.64 -8.88
N SER A 32 11.71 6.78 -8.44
CA SER A 32 13.13 7.02 -8.48
C SER A 32 13.77 6.25 -7.33
N LYS A 33 14.56 5.25 -7.67
CA LYS A 33 15.37 4.54 -6.67
C LYS A 33 16.37 5.50 -6.03
N GLN A 34 16.67 5.20 -4.80
CA GLN A 34 17.62 5.88 -3.91
C GLN A 34 18.84 6.47 -4.65
N ALA A 35 19.32 7.62 -4.16
CA ALA A 35 20.47 8.37 -4.67
C ALA A 35 21.59 7.51 -5.25
N GLY A 36 21.83 7.64 -6.57
CA GLY A 36 22.89 6.97 -7.31
C GLY A 36 22.46 5.90 -8.31
N SER A 37 21.25 5.40 -8.27
CA SER A 37 20.68 4.52 -9.29
C SER A 37 19.46 5.20 -9.90
N GLY A 38 19.48 5.48 -11.19
CA GLY A 38 18.46 6.22 -11.92
C GLY A 38 16.99 5.79 -11.64
N SER A 39 16.05 6.52 -12.20
CA SER A 39 14.62 6.18 -12.15
C SER A 39 14.39 4.73 -12.61
N SER A 40 13.63 3.96 -11.86
CA SER A 40 13.14 2.66 -12.32
C SER A 40 11.63 2.74 -12.49
N ASP A 41 11.18 2.32 -13.65
CA ASP A 41 9.79 1.99 -13.87
C ASP A 41 9.54 0.55 -13.41
N SER A 42 8.39 0.32 -12.84
CA SER A 42 7.92 -1.02 -12.50
C SER A 42 6.49 -1.19 -12.98
N THR A 43 6.21 -2.36 -13.52
CA THR A 43 4.84 -2.77 -13.85
C THR A 43 4.47 -3.93 -12.96
N GLN A 44 3.38 -3.80 -12.24
CA GLN A 44 2.85 -4.83 -11.36
C GLN A 44 1.43 -5.20 -11.79
N PHE A 45 1.13 -6.50 -11.76
CA PHE A 45 -0.24 -6.99 -11.91
C PHE A 45 -0.74 -7.42 -10.55
N TRP A 46 -1.98 -7.09 -10.26
CA TRP A 46 -2.59 -7.41 -8.99
C TRP A 46 -4.01 -7.98 -9.16
N VAL A 47 -4.42 -8.72 -8.16
CA VAL A 47 -5.80 -9.19 -7.99
C VAL A 47 -6.29 -8.61 -6.67
N GLY A 48 -7.37 -7.87 -6.72
CA GLY A 48 -8.08 -7.35 -5.56
C GLY A 48 -9.23 -8.25 -5.20
N TYR A 49 -9.47 -8.44 -3.92
CA TYR A 49 -10.58 -9.18 -3.37
C TYR A 49 -11.07 -8.50 -2.12
N GLU A 50 -12.37 -8.28 -2.07
CA GLU A 50 -13.01 -7.67 -0.91
C GLU A 50 -14.29 -8.43 -0.57
N ARG A 51 -14.47 -8.80 0.68
CA ARG A 51 -15.65 -9.48 1.18
C ARG A 51 -16.02 -8.99 2.55
N GLU A 52 -17.20 -8.41 2.68
CA GLU A 52 -17.82 -8.19 3.99
C GLU A 52 -18.24 -9.51 4.61
N THR A 53 -17.95 -9.66 5.89
CA THR A 53 -18.40 -10.75 6.74
C THR A 53 -19.19 -10.20 7.92
N GLN A 54 -19.81 -11.05 8.72
CA GLN A 54 -20.50 -10.61 9.94
C GLN A 54 -19.58 -9.95 10.98
N VAL A 55 -18.26 -10.18 10.88
CA VAL A 55 -17.27 -9.75 11.88
C VAL A 55 -16.41 -8.60 11.34
N GLY A 56 -16.25 -8.49 10.02
CA GLY A 56 -15.40 -7.49 9.42
C GLY A 56 -15.19 -7.72 7.92
N LEU A 57 -14.23 -7.02 7.35
CA LEU A 57 -13.89 -7.04 5.94
C LEU A 57 -12.65 -7.91 5.71
N ILE A 58 -12.75 -8.90 4.85
CA ILE A 58 -11.59 -9.62 4.30
C ILE A 58 -11.14 -8.89 3.04
N PHE A 59 -9.87 -8.54 2.94
CA PHE A 59 -9.34 -7.79 1.82
C PHE A 59 -8.06 -8.41 1.26
N ALA A 60 -7.86 -8.21 -0.03
CA ALA A 60 -6.59 -8.36 -0.71
C ALA A 60 -6.52 -7.27 -1.79
N ASP A 61 -5.56 -6.37 -1.71
CA ASP A 61 -5.47 -5.18 -2.55
C ASP A 61 -4.28 -5.22 -3.52
N GLY A 62 -3.78 -6.41 -3.79
CA GLY A 62 -2.64 -6.66 -4.68
C GLY A 62 -1.28 -6.50 -3.99
N GLN A 63 -1.18 -5.71 -2.95
CA GLN A 63 0.03 -5.55 -2.14
C GLN A 63 -0.13 -6.17 -0.76
N SER A 64 -1.29 -5.99 -0.13
CA SER A 64 -1.58 -6.47 1.21
C SER A 64 -2.77 -7.41 1.20
N ALA A 65 -2.83 -8.30 2.16
CA ALA A 65 -3.99 -9.15 2.39
C ALA A 65 -4.23 -9.32 3.89
N GLY A 66 -5.49 -9.32 4.31
CA GLY A 66 -5.81 -9.43 5.72
C GLY A 66 -7.28 -9.30 6.03
N VAL A 67 -7.55 -8.99 7.29
CA VAL A 67 -8.89 -8.77 7.83
C VAL A 67 -8.94 -7.40 8.50
N ALA A 68 -9.93 -6.60 8.16
CA ALA A 68 -10.24 -5.35 8.83
C ALA A 68 -11.49 -5.54 9.70
N LEU A 69 -11.36 -5.23 10.98
CA LEU A 69 -12.40 -5.33 11.98
C LEU A 69 -12.89 -3.92 12.32
N PRO A 70 -14.18 -3.65 12.19
CA PRO A 70 -14.73 -2.36 12.60
C PRO A 70 -14.59 -2.20 14.12
N LEU A 71 -14.26 -1.01 14.52
CA LEU A 71 -14.24 -0.56 15.90
C LEU A 71 -15.31 0.50 16.11
N TYR A 72 -15.23 1.22 17.22
CA TYR A 72 -16.15 2.30 17.53
C TYR A 72 -15.89 3.55 16.67
N ALA A 73 -16.95 4.33 16.39
CA ALA A 73 -16.88 5.66 15.76
C ALA A 73 -16.11 5.73 14.43
N LYS A 74 -16.51 4.91 13.46
CA LYS A 74 -15.90 4.86 12.12
C LYS A 74 -14.41 4.54 12.12
N SER A 75 -13.90 3.90 13.16
CA SER A 75 -12.54 3.36 13.20
C SER A 75 -12.51 1.88 12.89
N PHE A 76 -11.37 1.40 12.45
CA PHE A 76 -11.13 -0.03 12.22
C PHE A 76 -9.70 -0.41 12.60
N VAL A 77 -9.50 -1.67 12.92
CA VAL A 77 -8.18 -2.28 12.98
C VAL A 77 -8.04 -3.33 11.89
N ALA A 78 -6.95 -3.31 11.15
CA ALA A 78 -6.64 -4.34 10.18
C ALA A 78 -5.39 -5.10 10.57
N LEU A 79 -5.44 -6.41 10.36
CA LEU A 79 -4.35 -7.35 10.59
C LEU A 79 -4.13 -8.14 9.31
N GLY A 80 -2.88 -8.36 8.93
CA GLY A 80 -2.61 -9.07 7.70
C GLY A 80 -1.13 -9.23 7.39
N VAL A 81 -0.87 -9.36 6.11
CA VAL A 81 0.49 -9.42 5.54
C VAL A 81 0.63 -8.38 4.44
N SER A 82 1.80 -7.81 4.32
CA SER A 82 2.12 -6.82 3.29
C SER A 82 3.59 -6.95 2.87
N PRO A 83 3.93 -6.66 1.62
CA PRO A 83 5.32 -6.50 1.24
C PRO A 83 5.92 -5.29 1.94
N MET A 84 7.13 -5.44 2.44
CA MET A 84 7.96 -4.36 2.95
C MET A 84 9.20 -4.24 2.08
N GLU A 85 9.40 -3.10 1.48
CA GLU A 85 10.60 -2.85 0.69
C GLU A 85 11.77 -2.50 1.61
N VAL A 86 12.88 -3.17 1.39
CA VAL A 86 14.15 -2.92 2.07
C VAL A 86 15.26 -2.89 1.04
N ILE A 87 15.76 -1.70 0.72
CA ILE A 87 16.73 -1.46 -0.37
C ILE A 87 16.17 -1.99 -1.69
N ASP A 88 16.78 -3.05 -2.25
CA ASP A 88 16.41 -3.66 -3.53
C ASP A 88 15.61 -4.97 -3.36
N ARG A 89 15.03 -5.19 -2.20
CA ARG A 89 14.36 -6.46 -1.87
C ARG A 89 13.01 -6.21 -1.25
N THR A 90 12.03 -6.94 -1.75
CA THR A 90 10.72 -7.04 -1.12
C THR A 90 10.70 -8.18 -0.12
N ARG A 91 10.23 -7.94 1.09
CA ARG A 91 10.08 -8.89 2.18
C ARG A 91 8.63 -9.04 2.57
N PHE A 92 8.24 -10.21 3.00
CA PHE A 92 6.94 -10.40 3.64
C PHE A 92 6.97 -9.89 5.07
N SER A 93 6.01 -9.06 5.41
CA SER A 93 5.87 -8.46 6.72
C SER A 93 4.50 -8.73 7.28
N ALA A 94 4.42 -8.93 8.58
CA ALA A 94 3.16 -8.82 9.29
C ALA A 94 2.72 -7.35 9.29
N LEU A 95 1.45 -7.14 8.98
CA LEU A 95 0.82 -5.81 8.94
C LEU A 95 -0.17 -5.70 10.09
N TRP A 96 -0.13 -4.60 10.81
CA TRP A 96 -1.31 -4.08 11.48
C TRP A 96 -1.50 -2.61 11.16
N ARG A 97 -2.74 -2.17 11.10
CA ARG A 97 -3.08 -0.76 10.92
C ARG A 97 -4.34 -0.40 11.69
N LEU A 98 -4.37 0.82 12.20
CA LEU A 98 -5.52 1.45 12.81
C LEU A 98 -5.94 2.59 11.88
N GLY A 99 -7.18 2.60 11.46
CA GLY A 99 -7.73 3.61 10.58
C GLY A 99 -8.95 4.30 11.18
N TRP A 100 -9.13 5.55 10.82
CA TRP A 100 -10.28 6.37 11.13
C TRP A 100 -10.86 6.93 9.84
N GLN A 101 -12.10 6.60 9.57
CA GLN A 101 -12.88 7.19 8.50
C GLN A 101 -13.54 8.46 9.06
N LEU A 102 -13.03 9.63 8.76
CA LEU A 102 -13.56 10.90 9.26
C LEU A 102 -14.86 11.27 8.54
N ASP A 103 -14.88 11.10 7.22
CA ASP A 103 -16.03 11.12 6.36
C ASP A 103 -15.85 10.12 5.20
N ASP A 104 -16.69 10.15 4.17
CA ASP A 104 -16.71 9.10 3.15
C ASP A 104 -15.38 8.93 2.38
N ASP A 105 -14.63 10.03 2.19
CA ASP A 105 -13.38 10.03 1.44
C ASP A 105 -12.16 10.47 2.27
N HIS A 106 -12.37 10.82 3.54
CA HIS A 106 -11.36 11.37 4.42
C HIS A 106 -10.90 10.32 5.43
N GLN A 107 -9.71 9.80 5.26
CA GLN A 107 -9.16 8.71 6.07
C GLN A 107 -7.80 9.07 6.66
N LEU A 108 -7.63 8.73 7.93
CA LEU A 108 -6.34 8.72 8.61
C LEU A 108 -5.99 7.29 8.97
N THR A 109 -4.77 6.86 8.65
CA THR A 109 -4.27 5.53 8.95
C THR A 109 -2.93 5.62 9.67
N LEU A 110 -2.77 4.84 10.73
CA LEU A 110 -1.51 4.57 11.40
C LEU A 110 -1.25 3.07 11.34
N GLY A 111 -0.08 2.66 10.91
CA GLY A 111 0.23 1.25 10.81
C GLY A 111 1.70 0.91 11.00
N GLN A 112 1.95 -0.37 11.03
CA GLN A 112 3.28 -0.93 11.18
C GLN A 112 3.43 -2.18 10.31
N LEU A 113 4.56 -2.26 9.65
CA LEU A 113 5.06 -3.46 9.01
C LEU A 113 6.18 -4.05 9.88
N TYR A 114 6.09 -5.33 10.17
CA TYR A 114 7.11 -6.07 10.90
C TYR A 114 7.67 -7.18 10.02
N ASP A 115 8.97 -7.15 9.74
CA ASP A 115 9.63 -8.21 8.98
C ASP A 115 9.54 -9.55 9.73
N VAL A 116 8.82 -10.51 9.15
CA VAL A 116 8.58 -11.83 9.77
C VAL A 116 9.89 -12.59 10.05
N SER A 117 10.95 -12.32 9.27
CA SER A 117 12.27 -12.88 9.55
C SER A 117 12.99 -12.23 10.74
N GLY A 118 12.49 -11.09 11.23
CA GLY A 118 13.09 -10.29 12.29
C GLY A 118 14.36 -9.54 11.89
N ARG A 119 14.91 -9.78 10.70
CA ARG A 119 16.20 -9.23 10.29
C ARG A 119 16.17 -7.73 10.02
N TYR A 120 15.06 -7.25 9.43
CA TYR A 120 14.91 -5.86 9.01
C TYR A 120 13.97 -5.06 9.92
N GLY A 121 13.58 -5.62 11.06
CA GLY A 121 12.85 -4.92 12.10
C GLY A 121 11.49 -4.42 11.66
N GLN A 122 11.23 -3.16 11.91
CA GLN A 122 9.90 -2.55 11.82
C GLN A 122 9.91 -1.27 11.00
N LEU A 123 8.84 -1.06 10.23
CA LEU A 123 8.53 0.19 9.55
C LEU A 123 7.16 0.70 10.03
N TRP A 124 7.13 1.84 10.66
CA TRP A 124 5.91 2.56 11.02
C TRP A 124 5.54 3.50 9.89
N TYR A 125 4.24 3.63 9.64
CA TYR A 125 3.74 4.60 8.67
C TYR A 125 2.49 5.29 9.19
N MET A 126 2.31 6.53 8.78
CA MET A 126 1.10 7.30 8.94
C MET A 126 0.70 7.80 7.56
N GLU A 127 -0.56 7.64 7.22
CA GLU A 127 -1.12 8.04 5.94
C GLU A 127 -2.38 8.85 6.19
N HIS A 128 -2.56 9.92 5.44
CA HIS A 128 -3.73 10.76 5.51
C HIS A 128 -4.23 11.04 4.10
N SER A 129 -5.46 10.63 3.82
CA SER A 129 -6.15 10.90 2.55
C SER A 129 -7.21 11.97 2.77
N LEU A 130 -7.10 13.03 1.99
CA LEU A 130 -7.96 14.22 2.04
C LEU A 130 -8.71 14.36 0.73
N PRO A 131 -10.05 14.32 0.73
CA PRO A 131 -10.82 14.58 -0.46
C PRO A 131 -10.69 16.05 -0.86
N LEU A 132 -10.57 16.29 -2.15
CA LEU A 132 -10.53 17.60 -2.75
C LEU A 132 -11.67 17.75 -3.77
N PRO A 133 -12.04 18.99 -4.16
CA PRO A 133 -13.01 19.21 -5.22
C PRO A 133 -12.64 18.50 -6.53
N ALA A 134 -13.64 18.22 -7.35
CA ALA A 134 -13.51 17.59 -8.67
C ALA A 134 -13.03 16.11 -8.63
N GLY A 135 -13.27 15.39 -7.53
CA GLY A 135 -12.91 13.99 -7.40
C GLY A 135 -11.40 13.74 -7.33
N LEU A 136 -10.67 14.73 -6.83
CA LEU A 136 -9.26 14.59 -6.48
C LEU A 136 -9.14 14.16 -5.03
N SER A 137 -8.05 13.46 -4.70
CA SER A 137 -7.62 13.17 -3.34
C SER A 137 -6.18 13.58 -3.13
N LEU A 138 -5.89 14.23 -2.02
CA LEU A 138 -4.53 14.51 -1.58
C LEU A 138 -4.12 13.46 -0.55
N ASN A 139 -3.12 12.69 -0.88
CA ASN A 139 -2.55 11.69 0.01
C ASN A 139 -1.22 12.20 0.57
N LEU A 140 -1.09 12.11 1.89
CA LEU A 140 0.10 12.48 2.64
C LEU A 140 0.58 11.26 3.42
N TRP A 141 1.86 11.00 3.44
CA TRP A 141 2.42 9.93 4.27
C TRP A 141 3.72 10.33 4.92
N LEU A 142 4.01 9.64 6.01
CA LEU A 142 5.25 9.73 6.77
C LEU A 142 5.64 8.33 7.22
N THR A 143 6.90 7.96 7.05
CA THR A 143 7.40 6.66 7.52
C THR A 143 8.56 6.82 8.50
N ARG A 144 8.64 5.87 9.45
CA ARG A 144 9.73 5.77 10.43
C ARG A 144 10.22 4.33 10.52
N GLY A 145 11.51 4.12 10.34
CA GLY A 145 12.15 2.82 10.50
C GLY A 145 12.76 2.63 11.88
N SER A 146 12.68 1.40 12.40
CA SER A 146 13.47 0.97 13.56
C SER A 146 14.96 0.92 13.22
N GLN A 147 15.82 0.82 14.23
CA GLN A 147 17.27 0.70 14.04
C GLN A 147 17.64 -0.43 13.06
N ALA A 148 17.02 -1.61 13.18
CA ALA A 148 17.27 -2.73 12.28
C ALA A 148 16.84 -2.45 10.83
N HIS A 149 15.70 -1.75 10.64
CA HIS A 149 15.24 -1.34 9.31
C HIS A 149 16.17 -0.30 8.69
N MET A 150 16.52 0.72 9.45
CA MET A 150 17.34 1.84 8.98
C MET A 150 18.80 1.45 8.76
N ALA A 151 19.32 0.49 9.52
CA ALA A 151 20.68 -0.04 9.33
C ALA A 151 20.88 -0.65 7.93
N ALA A 152 19.84 -1.19 7.31
CA ALA A 152 19.90 -1.66 5.93
C ALA A 152 20.23 -0.54 4.94
N TYR A 153 19.89 0.70 5.28
CA TYR A 153 20.18 1.91 4.48
C TYR A 153 21.43 2.64 4.97
N GLY A 154 22.14 2.09 5.97
CA GLY A 154 23.30 2.74 6.58
C GLY A 154 22.94 3.95 7.44
N ALA A 155 21.76 3.98 8.00
CA ALA A 155 21.23 5.08 8.81
C ALA A 155 20.85 4.62 10.22
N ASN A 156 20.68 5.58 11.13
CA ASN A 156 20.18 5.36 12.47
C ASN A 156 18.64 5.31 12.46
N GLU A 157 18.05 4.76 13.54
CA GLU A 157 16.60 4.82 13.75
C GLU A 157 16.06 6.23 13.59
N GLY A 158 14.96 6.38 12.89
CA GLY A 158 14.33 7.68 12.67
C GLY A 158 13.35 7.71 11.50
N LEU A 159 13.01 8.92 11.11
CA LEU A 159 12.18 9.15 9.93
C LEU A 159 12.91 8.67 8.67
N ARG A 160 12.22 7.89 7.85
CA ARG A 160 12.75 7.33 6.61
C ARG A 160 12.41 8.22 5.41
N ASP A 161 11.14 8.47 5.21
CA ASP A 161 10.63 9.29 4.12
C ASP A 161 9.28 9.91 4.47
N TRP A 162 8.91 10.90 3.71
CA TRP A 162 7.57 11.46 3.66
C TRP A 162 7.24 11.90 2.24
N GLY A 163 5.98 12.08 1.94
CA GLY A 163 5.59 12.55 0.64
C GLY A 163 4.14 12.98 0.59
N LEU A 164 3.81 13.47 -0.58
CA LEU A 164 2.45 13.86 -0.92
C LEU A 164 2.17 13.51 -2.39
N THR A 165 0.94 13.08 -2.65
CA THR A 165 0.46 12.84 -4.01
C THR A 165 -0.96 13.38 -4.17
N LEU A 166 -1.27 13.76 -5.41
CA LEU A 166 -2.62 14.01 -5.88
C LEU A 166 -3.07 12.80 -6.68
N GLU A 167 -4.17 12.21 -6.25
CA GLU A 167 -4.80 11.08 -6.91
C GLU A 167 -6.10 11.51 -7.57
N ARG A 168 -6.38 10.89 -8.72
CA ARG A 168 -7.69 10.95 -9.37
C ARG A 168 -8.05 9.61 -9.96
N SER A 169 -9.32 9.22 -9.78
CA SER A 169 -9.86 8.00 -10.38
C SER A 169 -11.02 8.32 -11.31
N TRP A 170 -11.09 7.61 -12.43
CA TRP A 170 -12.19 7.64 -13.37
C TRP A 170 -12.78 6.25 -13.47
N CYS A 171 -14.10 6.16 -13.37
CA CYS A 171 -14.83 4.92 -13.49
C CYS A 171 -15.75 4.97 -14.72
N TRP A 172 -15.69 3.91 -15.52
CA TRP A 172 -16.63 3.69 -16.61
C TRP A 172 -17.02 2.21 -16.68
N GLN A 173 -18.28 1.93 -16.45
CA GLN A 173 -18.79 0.57 -16.30
C GLN A 173 -18.00 -0.19 -15.21
N GLN A 174 -17.34 -1.29 -15.59
CA GLN A 174 -16.51 -2.10 -14.72
C GLN A 174 -15.03 -1.68 -14.68
N TRP A 175 -14.63 -0.72 -15.49
CA TRP A 175 -13.25 -0.24 -15.55
C TRP A 175 -13.00 0.92 -14.61
N ARG A 176 -11.86 0.93 -13.99
CA ARG A 176 -11.34 2.05 -13.21
C ARG A 176 -9.92 2.41 -13.67
N LEU A 177 -9.72 3.65 -14.02
CA LEU A 177 -8.41 4.24 -14.27
C LEU A 177 -8.06 5.12 -13.07
N GLY A 178 -6.92 4.88 -12.45
CA GLY A 178 -6.36 5.73 -11.41
C GLY A 178 -5.08 6.40 -11.89
N THR A 179 -4.88 7.66 -11.52
CA THR A 179 -3.60 8.35 -11.68
C THR A 179 -3.21 8.98 -10.37
N GLU A 180 -1.94 8.86 -10.03
CA GLU A 180 -1.37 9.47 -8.84
C GLU A 180 -0.08 10.20 -9.23
N LEU A 181 0.03 11.46 -8.88
CA LEU A 181 1.17 12.32 -9.20
C LEU A 181 1.61 13.06 -7.94
N GLY A 182 2.88 13.05 -7.65
CA GLY A 182 3.40 13.76 -6.50
C GLY A 182 4.90 13.66 -6.34
N ALA A 183 5.34 13.80 -5.10
CA ALA A 183 6.74 13.73 -4.74
C ALA A 183 6.93 13.14 -3.35
N LYS A 184 8.05 12.45 -3.16
CA LYS A 184 8.54 12.00 -1.87
C LYS A 184 9.92 12.53 -1.58
N GLN A 185 10.24 12.70 -0.31
CA GLN A 185 11.55 13.08 0.16
C GLN A 185 12.11 11.97 1.04
N TRP A 186 13.26 11.46 0.68
CA TRP A 186 14.04 10.58 1.53
C TRP A 186 14.78 11.40 2.59
N LEU A 187 14.62 11.03 3.87
CA LEU A 187 15.26 11.70 5.00
C LEU A 187 16.52 10.99 5.47
N ILE A 188 16.87 9.86 4.86
CA ILE A 188 18.01 9.01 5.24
C ILE A 188 19.35 9.58 4.73
N LYS A 189 19.36 10.05 3.49
CA LYS A 189 20.54 10.60 2.82
C LYS A 189 20.12 11.80 2.00
N GLU A 190 20.97 12.79 1.86
CA GLU A 190 20.93 13.94 0.97
C GLU A 190 19.57 14.68 0.78
N HIS A 191 18.52 14.27 1.44
CA HIS A 191 17.18 14.88 1.42
C HIS A 191 16.62 15.14 0.00
N ASP A 192 16.92 14.28 -0.95
CA ASP A 192 16.49 14.44 -2.32
C ASP A 192 15.00 14.25 -2.50
N TRP A 193 14.39 15.15 -3.26
CA TRP A 193 13.03 15.01 -3.72
C TRP A 193 12.96 14.08 -4.94
N GLN A 194 12.00 13.17 -4.90
CA GLN A 194 11.79 12.20 -5.95
C GLN A 194 10.35 12.25 -6.43
N PRO A 195 10.12 12.28 -7.76
CA PRO A 195 8.76 12.22 -8.29
C PRO A 195 8.12 10.87 -7.98
N VAL A 196 6.83 10.90 -7.71
CA VAL A 196 5.95 9.72 -7.61
C VAL A 196 4.93 9.83 -8.72
N ILE A 197 4.91 8.85 -9.62
CA ILE A 197 3.94 8.77 -10.71
C ILE A 197 3.40 7.35 -10.74
N ASN A 198 2.10 7.20 -10.51
CA ASN A 198 1.41 5.93 -10.60
C ASN A 198 0.28 6.02 -11.62
N LEU A 199 0.14 4.97 -12.41
CA LEU A 199 -0.96 4.77 -13.34
C LEU A 199 -1.54 3.38 -13.07
N THR A 200 -2.81 3.31 -12.71
CA THR A 200 -3.50 2.07 -12.39
C THR A 200 -4.67 1.87 -13.32
N LEU A 201 -4.80 0.69 -13.89
CA LEU A 201 -5.98 0.26 -14.63
C LEU A 201 -6.51 -1.02 -14.02
N SER A 202 -7.80 -1.04 -13.69
CA SER A 202 -8.43 -2.21 -13.11
C SER A 202 -9.80 -2.51 -13.71
N TYR A 203 -10.18 -3.77 -13.66
CA TYR A 203 -11.49 -4.28 -14.03
C TYR A 203 -12.15 -4.91 -12.81
N HIS A 204 -13.37 -4.50 -12.49
CA HIS A 204 -14.14 -4.94 -11.34
C HIS A 204 -15.26 -5.88 -11.78
N PHE A 205 -15.30 -7.07 -11.23
CA PHE A 205 -16.33 -8.07 -11.49
C PHE A 205 -17.47 -7.90 -10.48
N GLY A 206 -18.71 -8.04 -10.93
CA GLY A 206 -19.87 -8.11 -10.02
C GLY A 206 -20.54 -6.78 -9.65
N LYS A 207 -20.31 -5.73 -10.44
CA LYS A 207 -21.16 -4.52 -10.38
C LYS A 207 -22.28 -4.60 -11.40
#